data_95475e815f69727ed0a1d1af1b91957f
#
_entry.id   95475e815f69727ed0a1d1af1b91957f
#
_cell.length_a   1.000
_cell.length_b   1.000
_cell.length_c   1.000
_cell.angle_alpha   90.00
_cell.angle_beta   90.00
_cell.angle_gamma   90.00
#
_symmetry.space_group_name_H-M   'P 1'
#
loop_
_entity.id
_entity.type
_entity.pdbx_description
1 polymer ?
#
loop_
_entity_poly.entity_id
_entity_poly.type
_entity_poly.pdbx_seq_one_letter_code
_entity_poly.pdbx_strand_id
1 'polypeptide(L)'
;RDRLDDAVVALNLEPSTPAWLEGIGGSPLKLGLDLSGGVHFLLEVDIESAVSNRLEGILNSFRQQFREEGIRYSNSVNNGSSIRFTFNNEEGYTKARGIINNENVSPNGLIYDLVLDNFSNTIELTYTDVAIREIRDYAVGQNLMTLRNRVNELGVSEPIVQRQGRDRIVVQLPGVQDTTAAKKIIGKTANLEFRMEASSTASRLRKESFAFKASELQTADLERTVIVSGDSVTNASTGFDESGFPQVNITLDMQGGRSLQKATTGNIGRRLGVLFVEQKSRSEIVINDQGEEIIEQTPYTEKKIISLATVQAVLGTSFRITGVGTPQEASELALLLRAGALAAPMKFVEERTVGPSLGKENIELGMRSIMIGFLAVVIFMFAYYRWFGLAANLALISNLILITGFMSLLGA
;
A
#
# COMPACT_ATOMS: atom_id res chain seq x y z
N ARG A 1 -13.15 26.85 -8.90
CA ARG A 1 -13.55 26.13 -7.66
C ARG A 1 -15.07 26.07 -7.48
N ASP A 2 -15.78 27.13 -7.82
CA ASP A 2 -17.23 27.29 -7.51
C ASP A 2 -18.19 26.57 -8.46
N ARG A 3 -17.70 25.69 -9.34
CA ARG A 3 -18.54 24.92 -10.30
C ARG A 3 -18.41 23.39 -10.20
N LEU A 4 -17.62 22.88 -9.26
CA LEU A 4 -17.36 21.45 -9.11
C LEU A 4 -17.41 21.09 -7.62
N ASP A 5 -18.63 20.99 -7.09
CA ASP A 5 -18.85 20.76 -5.64
C ASP A 5 -18.40 19.38 -5.16
N ASP A 6 -18.08 18.41 -6.05
CA ASP A 6 -17.72 17.03 -5.69
C ASP A 6 -16.45 16.47 -6.38
N ALA A 7 -15.66 17.29 -7.07
CA ALA A 7 -14.43 16.83 -7.70
C ALA A 7 -13.20 17.15 -6.85
N VAL A 8 -12.33 16.17 -6.63
CA VAL A 8 -10.98 16.40 -6.08
C VAL A 8 -10.18 17.15 -7.13
N VAL A 9 -10.16 18.48 -7.03
CA VAL A 9 -9.37 19.33 -7.93
C VAL A 9 -7.93 19.34 -7.42
N ALA A 10 -7.08 18.50 -8.00
CA ALA A 10 -5.64 18.63 -7.86
C ALA A 10 -5.18 19.75 -8.81
N LEU A 11 -4.62 20.82 -8.25
CA LEU A 11 -3.93 21.84 -9.04
C LEU A 11 -2.61 21.23 -9.51
N ASN A 12 -2.56 20.86 -10.79
CA ASN A 12 -1.31 20.47 -11.43
C ASN A 12 -0.77 21.63 -12.27
N LEU A 13 0.54 21.82 -12.30
CA LEU A 13 1.18 22.79 -13.17
C LEU A 13 1.09 22.25 -14.60
N GLU A 14 0.35 22.94 -15.45
CA GLU A 14 0.31 22.62 -16.89
C GLU A 14 1.58 23.16 -17.55
N PRO A 15 2.34 22.33 -18.27
CA PRO A 15 3.55 22.77 -18.96
C PRO A 15 3.18 23.73 -20.09
N SER A 16 3.84 24.88 -20.16
CA SER A 16 3.68 25.86 -21.25
C SER A 16 4.66 25.56 -22.40
N THR A 17 4.70 24.31 -22.86
CA THR A 17 5.60 23.91 -23.96
C THR A 17 5.05 24.48 -25.28
N PRO A 18 5.89 25.14 -26.12
CA PRO A 18 5.46 25.61 -27.42
C PRO A 18 5.03 24.44 -28.32
N ALA A 19 3.92 24.60 -29.05
CA ALA A 19 3.33 23.54 -29.88
C ALA A 19 4.28 22.98 -30.96
N TRP A 20 5.23 23.76 -31.45
CA TRP A 20 6.24 23.28 -32.38
C TRP A 20 7.24 22.29 -31.73
N LEU A 21 7.52 22.47 -30.44
CA LEU A 21 8.45 21.60 -29.69
C LEU A 21 7.75 20.28 -29.34
N GLU A 22 6.45 20.34 -28.97
CA GLU A 22 5.63 19.14 -28.79
C GLU A 22 5.50 18.33 -30.10
N GLY A 23 5.36 19.01 -31.24
CA GLY A 23 5.28 18.37 -32.55
C GLY A 23 6.50 17.54 -32.95
N ILE A 24 7.67 17.78 -32.38
CA ILE A 24 8.92 17.01 -32.58
C ILE A 24 9.22 16.07 -31.40
N GLY A 25 8.27 15.90 -30.44
CA GLY A 25 8.43 15.02 -29.30
C GLY A 25 9.17 15.65 -28.11
N GLY A 26 9.35 16.97 -28.11
CA GLY A 26 9.99 17.67 -26.98
C GLY A 26 9.03 17.76 -25.78
N SER A 27 9.55 17.45 -24.60
CA SER A 27 8.87 17.56 -23.32
C SER A 27 9.53 18.63 -22.43
N PRO A 28 8.78 19.25 -21.48
CA PRO A 28 9.36 20.18 -20.53
C PRO A 28 10.39 19.46 -19.64
N LEU A 29 11.40 20.20 -19.20
CA LEU A 29 12.35 19.70 -18.21
C LEU A 29 11.62 19.42 -16.89
N LYS A 30 11.85 18.25 -16.32
CA LYS A 30 11.23 17.80 -15.09
C LYS A 30 11.98 18.40 -13.90
N LEU A 31 11.26 19.16 -13.10
CA LEU A 31 11.82 19.87 -11.95
C LEU A 31 11.58 19.05 -10.68
N GLY A 32 12.63 18.81 -9.90
CA GLY A 32 12.53 18.15 -8.61
C GLY A 32 11.75 18.97 -7.56
N LEU A 33 11.58 18.39 -6.37
CA LEU A 33 10.83 18.98 -5.27
C LEU A 33 11.26 20.40 -4.89
N ASP A 34 12.58 20.66 -4.90
CA ASP A 34 13.16 21.95 -4.50
C ASP A 34 12.85 23.11 -5.46
N LEU A 35 12.50 22.76 -6.72
CA LEU A 35 12.16 23.76 -7.74
C LEU A 35 10.67 23.83 -8.05
N SER A 36 9.97 22.69 -8.07
CA SER A 36 8.53 22.64 -8.32
C SER A 36 7.70 22.92 -7.07
N GLY A 37 8.33 22.85 -5.88
CA GLY A 37 7.60 22.69 -4.65
C GLY A 37 6.94 21.33 -4.56
N GLY A 38 6.20 21.05 -3.50
CA GLY A 38 5.49 19.78 -3.34
C GLY A 38 5.60 19.23 -1.92
N VAL A 39 5.44 17.90 -1.80
CA VAL A 39 5.39 17.24 -0.48
C VAL A 39 6.48 16.18 -0.39
N HIS A 40 7.12 16.13 0.76
CA HIS A 40 8.04 15.09 1.18
C HIS A 40 7.46 14.35 2.38
N PHE A 41 7.32 13.03 2.27
CA PHE A 41 6.94 12.16 3.37
C PHE A 41 8.07 11.17 3.68
N LEU A 42 8.32 10.99 4.97
CA LEU A 42 9.10 9.86 5.47
C LEU A 42 8.14 8.91 6.19
N LEU A 43 8.03 7.71 5.68
CA LEU A 43 7.15 6.66 6.17
C LEU A 43 7.98 5.57 6.84
N GLU A 44 7.56 5.09 8.00
CA GLU A 44 8.15 3.95 8.69
C GLU A 44 7.20 2.76 8.62
N VAL A 45 7.71 1.62 8.17
CA VAL A 45 6.95 0.37 8.04
C VAL A 45 6.87 -0.29 9.42
N ASP A 46 5.67 -0.60 9.87
CA ASP A 46 5.41 -1.29 11.13
C ASP A 46 5.72 -2.78 11.00
N ILE A 47 6.96 -3.15 11.30
CA ILE A 47 7.44 -4.53 11.19
C ILE A 47 6.82 -5.43 12.25
N GLU A 48 6.51 -4.91 13.44
CA GLU A 48 5.88 -5.67 14.51
C GLU A 48 4.49 -6.15 14.09
N SER A 49 3.69 -5.25 13.52
CA SER A 49 2.39 -5.61 12.94
C SER A 49 2.53 -6.60 11.77
N ALA A 50 3.55 -6.47 10.92
CA ALA A 50 3.80 -7.42 9.84
C ALA A 50 4.10 -8.83 10.38
N VAL A 51 4.95 -8.93 11.40
CA VAL A 51 5.30 -10.19 12.08
C VAL A 51 4.05 -10.80 12.73
N SER A 52 3.29 -10.01 13.49
CA SER A 52 2.07 -10.46 14.18
C SER A 52 1.00 -10.98 13.20
N ASN A 53 0.76 -10.28 12.09
CA ASN A 53 -0.18 -10.70 11.06
C ASN A 53 0.27 -12.01 10.39
N ARG A 54 1.57 -12.16 10.16
CA ARG A 54 2.12 -13.39 9.58
C ARG A 54 2.04 -14.57 10.54
N LEU A 55 2.27 -14.33 11.84
CA LEU A 55 2.06 -15.33 12.89
C LEU A 55 0.59 -15.77 12.96
N GLU A 56 -0.38 -14.85 12.82
CA GLU A 56 -1.79 -15.22 12.79
C GLU A 56 -2.13 -16.12 11.59
N GLY A 57 -1.57 -15.84 10.43
CA GLY A 57 -1.69 -16.71 9.25
C GLY A 57 -1.14 -18.11 9.50
N ILE A 58 0.05 -18.22 10.09
CA ILE A 58 0.70 -19.49 10.44
C ILE A 58 -0.10 -20.23 11.51
N LEU A 59 -0.59 -19.53 12.54
CA LEU A 59 -1.46 -20.10 13.56
C LEU A 59 -2.68 -20.79 12.93
N ASN A 60 -3.33 -20.12 11.97
CA ASN A 60 -4.50 -20.65 11.29
C ASN A 60 -4.15 -21.85 10.38
N SER A 61 -2.99 -21.83 9.73
CA SER A 61 -2.46 -22.94 8.92
C SER A 61 -2.23 -24.17 9.80
N PHE A 62 -1.50 -24.03 10.91
CA PHE A 62 -1.28 -25.15 11.84
C PHE A 62 -2.57 -25.66 12.48
N ARG A 63 -3.51 -24.77 12.81
CA ARG A 63 -4.85 -25.19 13.29
C ARG A 63 -5.58 -26.06 12.28
N GLN A 64 -5.46 -25.74 10.99
CA GLN A 64 -6.07 -26.53 9.92
C GLN A 64 -5.36 -27.88 9.79
N GLN A 65 -4.04 -27.93 9.70
CA GLN A 65 -3.26 -29.16 9.60
C GLN A 65 -3.48 -30.09 10.80
N PHE A 66 -3.46 -29.55 12.03
CA PHE A 66 -3.73 -30.34 13.23
C PHE A 66 -5.14 -30.96 13.21
N ARG A 67 -6.10 -30.25 12.64
CA ARG A 67 -7.47 -30.78 12.48
C ARG A 67 -7.52 -31.89 11.44
N GLU A 68 -6.83 -31.76 10.32
CA GLU A 68 -6.77 -32.76 9.26
C GLU A 68 -6.07 -34.04 9.74
N GLU A 69 -5.03 -33.90 10.58
CA GLU A 69 -4.32 -35.02 11.20
C GLU A 69 -4.95 -35.55 12.50
N GLY A 70 -6.13 -35.00 12.88
CA GLY A 70 -6.87 -35.45 14.08
C GLY A 70 -6.18 -35.09 15.40
N ILE A 71 -5.23 -34.16 15.41
CA ILE A 71 -4.52 -33.71 16.60
C ILE A 71 -5.39 -32.72 17.38
N ARG A 72 -5.63 -33.02 18.66
CA ARG A 72 -6.45 -32.19 19.55
C ARG A 72 -5.55 -31.34 20.45
N TYR A 73 -5.83 -30.04 20.47
CA TYR A 73 -5.17 -29.08 21.35
C TYR A 73 -6.21 -28.38 22.26
N SER A 74 -5.82 -28.02 23.48
CA SER A 74 -6.67 -27.33 24.45
C SER A 74 -6.66 -25.82 24.23
N ASN A 75 -5.51 -25.27 23.82
CA ASN A 75 -5.33 -23.83 23.61
C ASN A 75 -4.38 -23.54 22.46
N SER A 76 -4.61 -22.40 21.79
CA SER A 76 -3.73 -21.87 20.78
C SER A 76 -3.85 -20.34 20.72
N VAL A 77 -2.79 -19.63 21.07
CA VAL A 77 -2.77 -18.18 21.23
C VAL A 77 -1.62 -17.58 20.43
N ASN A 78 -1.91 -16.45 19.76
CA ASN A 78 -0.91 -15.55 19.22
C ASN A 78 -0.71 -14.38 20.19
N ASN A 79 0.51 -14.22 20.70
CA ASN A 79 0.88 -13.14 21.62
C ASN A 79 1.50 -11.93 20.89
N GLY A 80 1.37 -11.86 19.55
CA GLY A 80 1.96 -10.81 18.71
C GLY A 80 3.41 -11.12 18.28
N SER A 81 4.24 -11.67 19.15
CA SER A 81 5.63 -12.06 18.87
C SER A 81 5.86 -13.57 18.83
N SER A 82 4.95 -14.35 19.39
CA SER A 82 5.03 -15.82 19.45
C SER A 82 3.65 -16.47 19.30
N ILE A 83 3.66 -17.72 18.85
CA ILE A 83 2.48 -18.60 18.86
C ILE A 83 2.71 -19.67 19.92
N ARG A 84 1.70 -19.89 20.75
CA ARG A 84 1.73 -20.96 21.75
C ARG A 84 0.58 -21.94 21.52
N PHE A 85 0.93 -23.24 21.43
CA PHE A 85 -0.01 -24.35 21.40
C PHE A 85 0.11 -25.20 22.66
N THR A 86 -1.02 -25.57 23.26
CA THR A 86 -1.06 -26.52 24.39
C THR A 86 -1.90 -27.72 23.96
N PHE A 87 -1.32 -28.93 24.03
CA PHE A 87 -1.95 -30.16 23.58
C PHE A 87 -2.54 -30.97 24.75
N ASN A 88 -3.58 -31.73 24.46
CA ASN A 88 -4.30 -32.47 25.48
C ASN A 88 -3.57 -33.72 25.97
N ASN A 89 -2.67 -34.27 25.13
CA ASN A 89 -1.91 -35.49 25.43
C ASN A 89 -0.54 -35.47 24.75
N GLU A 90 0.35 -36.33 25.23
CA GLU A 90 1.72 -36.47 24.73
C GLU A 90 1.78 -36.96 23.27
N GLU A 91 0.84 -37.80 22.83
CA GLU A 91 0.78 -38.29 21.45
C GLU A 91 0.51 -37.12 20.46
N GLY A 92 -0.49 -36.28 20.78
CA GLY A 92 -0.80 -35.08 19.99
C GLY A 92 0.35 -34.09 19.97
N TYR A 93 1.01 -33.87 21.11
CA TYR A 93 2.20 -33.04 21.22
C TYR A 93 3.33 -33.54 20.31
N THR A 94 3.65 -34.84 20.36
CA THR A 94 4.74 -35.42 19.57
C THR A 94 4.45 -35.37 18.05
N LYS A 95 3.21 -35.63 17.63
CA LYS A 95 2.79 -35.50 16.23
C LYS A 95 2.86 -34.05 15.74
N ALA A 96 2.34 -33.12 16.55
CA ALA A 96 2.37 -31.70 16.23
C ALA A 96 3.81 -31.17 16.12
N ARG A 97 4.69 -31.58 17.04
CA ARG A 97 6.13 -31.26 16.98
C ARG A 97 6.76 -31.76 15.67
N GLY A 98 6.42 -32.96 15.22
CA GLY A 98 6.88 -33.50 13.94
C GLY A 98 6.45 -32.62 12.75
N ILE A 99 5.20 -32.22 12.70
CA ILE A 99 4.67 -31.35 11.64
C ILE A 99 5.38 -29.99 11.65
N ILE A 100 5.47 -29.37 12.80
CA ILE A 100 6.12 -28.06 12.96
C ILE A 100 7.59 -28.12 12.54
N ASN A 101 8.33 -29.16 12.97
CA ASN A 101 9.74 -29.32 12.59
C ASN A 101 9.94 -29.50 11.08
N ASN A 102 9.02 -30.20 10.40
CA ASN A 102 9.09 -30.38 8.95
C ASN A 102 8.87 -29.07 8.18
N GLU A 103 8.08 -28.16 8.72
CA GLU A 103 7.83 -26.83 8.13
C GLU A 103 8.82 -25.76 8.60
N ASN A 104 9.64 -26.06 9.63
CA ASN A 104 10.56 -25.11 10.23
C ASN A 104 11.88 -24.98 9.46
N VAL A 105 11.89 -25.23 8.17
CA VAL A 105 13.10 -25.18 7.32
C VAL A 105 12.89 -24.23 6.16
N SER A 106 13.79 -23.27 6.02
CA SER A 106 13.91 -22.37 4.89
C SER A 106 15.28 -22.55 4.21
N PRO A 107 15.45 -22.15 2.94
CA PRO A 107 16.77 -22.12 2.30
C PRO A 107 17.83 -21.36 3.08
N ASN A 108 17.43 -20.40 3.92
CA ASN A 108 18.31 -19.53 4.70
C ASN A 108 18.48 -19.96 6.18
N GLY A 109 17.86 -21.08 6.59
CA GLY A 109 17.95 -21.62 7.95
C GLY A 109 16.60 -21.94 8.58
N LEU A 110 16.56 -21.98 9.91
CA LEU A 110 15.32 -22.21 10.64
C LEU A 110 14.43 -20.95 10.59
N ILE A 111 13.13 -21.20 10.44
CA ILE A 111 12.11 -20.12 10.44
C ILE A 111 11.75 -19.73 11.87
N TYR A 112 11.61 -20.74 12.75
CA TYR A 112 11.17 -20.54 14.14
C TYR A 112 12.19 -21.08 15.14
N ASP A 113 12.36 -20.35 16.22
CA ASP A 113 12.92 -20.85 17.47
C ASP A 113 11.79 -21.52 18.26
N LEU A 114 12.00 -22.76 18.69
CA LEU A 114 11.00 -23.57 19.37
C LEU A 114 11.35 -23.70 20.86
N VAL A 115 10.43 -23.27 21.71
CA VAL A 115 10.47 -23.57 23.14
C VAL A 115 9.51 -24.71 23.42
N LEU A 116 10.04 -25.83 23.89
CA LEU A 116 9.32 -27.08 24.11
C LEU A 116 9.18 -27.34 25.61
N ASP A 117 7.95 -27.46 26.09
CA ASP A 117 7.66 -27.89 27.47
C ASP A 117 6.93 -29.23 27.45
N ASN A 118 7.66 -30.28 27.74
CA ASN A 118 7.14 -31.65 27.76
C ASN A 118 6.21 -31.93 28.95
N PHE A 119 6.31 -31.13 30.04
CA PHE A 119 5.47 -31.34 31.22
C PHE A 119 4.04 -30.80 30.97
N SER A 120 3.93 -29.65 30.34
CA SER A 120 2.63 -29.04 30.00
C SER A 120 2.16 -29.36 28.59
N ASN A 121 2.89 -30.21 27.83
CA ASN A 121 2.64 -30.48 26.41
C ASN A 121 2.45 -29.19 25.60
N THR A 122 3.35 -28.22 25.79
CA THR A 122 3.26 -26.91 25.16
C THR A 122 4.40 -26.69 24.17
N ILE A 123 4.08 -26.15 23.00
CA ILE A 123 5.04 -25.71 21.99
C ILE A 123 4.86 -24.21 21.78
N GLU A 124 5.91 -23.45 21.97
CA GLU A 124 5.95 -22.04 21.63
C GLU A 124 6.91 -21.81 20.46
N LEU A 125 6.42 -21.09 19.45
CA LEU A 125 7.14 -20.75 18.24
C LEU A 125 7.38 -19.24 18.21
N THR A 126 8.62 -18.85 18.00
CA THR A 126 9.03 -17.44 17.79
C THR A 126 9.81 -17.37 16.50
N TYR A 127 9.62 -16.34 15.67
CA TYR A 127 10.46 -16.18 14.47
C TYR A 127 11.92 -15.96 14.87
N THR A 128 12.84 -16.60 14.13
CA THR A 128 14.27 -16.33 14.24
C THR A 128 14.60 -14.91 13.74
N ASP A 129 15.73 -14.35 14.16
CA ASP A 129 16.21 -13.05 13.66
C ASP A 129 16.41 -13.04 12.13
N VAL A 130 16.71 -14.19 11.54
CA VAL A 130 16.84 -14.33 10.09
C VAL A 130 15.47 -14.20 9.44
N ALA A 131 14.47 -14.92 9.94
CA ALA A 131 13.11 -14.86 9.44
C ALA A 131 12.48 -13.45 9.61
N ILE A 132 12.74 -12.78 10.75
CA ILE A 132 12.29 -11.39 10.95
C ILE A 132 12.92 -10.45 9.93
N ARG A 133 14.19 -10.62 9.58
CA ARG A 133 14.84 -9.82 8.52
C ARG A 133 14.20 -10.06 7.16
N GLU A 134 13.90 -11.29 6.81
CA GLU A 134 13.22 -11.64 5.55
C GLU A 134 11.81 -11.04 5.50
N ILE A 135 11.04 -11.14 6.60
CA ILE A 135 9.71 -10.53 6.71
C ILE A 135 9.80 -9.01 6.51
N ARG A 136 10.79 -8.37 7.15
CA ARG A 136 11.04 -6.93 7.01
C ARG A 136 11.33 -6.54 5.56
N ASP A 137 12.31 -7.20 4.95
CA ASP A 137 12.73 -6.88 3.59
C ASP A 137 11.60 -7.10 2.58
N TYR A 138 10.83 -8.16 2.77
CA TYR A 138 9.62 -8.42 2.00
C TYR A 138 8.57 -7.32 2.19
N ALA A 139 8.23 -6.96 3.45
CA ALA A 139 7.23 -5.97 3.75
C ALA A 139 7.61 -4.57 3.22
N VAL A 140 8.86 -4.15 3.43
CA VAL A 140 9.36 -2.87 2.91
C VAL A 140 9.38 -2.86 1.38
N GLY A 141 9.84 -3.95 0.75
CA GLY A 141 9.87 -4.08 -0.71
C GLY A 141 8.47 -4.04 -1.32
N GLN A 142 7.51 -4.77 -0.75
CA GLN A 142 6.14 -4.79 -1.21
C GLN A 142 5.43 -3.44 -1.00
N ASN A 143 5.61 -2.82 0.17
CA ASN A 143 5.07 -1.48 0.45
C ASN A 143 5.64 -0.44 -0.52
N LEU A 144 6.93 -0.52 -0.85
CA LEU A 144 7.57 0.37 -1.82
C LEU A 144 6.94 0.24 -3.22
N MET A 145 6.67 -1.00 -3.68
CA MET A 145 5.97 -1.23 -4.95
C MET A 145 4.54 -0.68 -4.92
N THR A 146 3.80 -0.97 -3.87
CA THR A 146 2.43 -0.46 -3.68
C THR A 146 2.39 1.07 -3.65
N LEU A 147 3.34 1.70 -2.96
CA LEU A 147 3.44 3.17 -2.92
C LEU A 147 3.75 3.75 -4.30
N ARG A 148 4.66 3.15 -5.07
CA ARG A 148 4.93 3.58 -6.45
C ARG A 148 3.67 3.51 -7.32
N ASN A 149 2.93 2.41 -7.24
CA ASN A 149 1.68 2.26 -7.97
C ASN A 149 0.68 3.34 -7.58
N ARG A 150 0.49 3.59 -6.28
CA ARG A 150 -0.43 4.63 -5.77
C ARG A 150 -0.05 6.02 -6.24
N VAL A 151 1.23 6.34 -6.19
CA VAL A 151 1.73 7.67 -6.60
C VAL A 151 1.61 7.85 -8.12
N ASN A 152 1.85 6.80 -8.89
CA ASN A 152 1.63 6.83 -10.35
C ASN A 152 0.16 7.03 -10.72
N GLU A 153 -0.75 6.38 -9.98
CA GLU A 153 -2.20 6.56 -10.15
C GLU A 153 -2.69 7.97 -9.79
N LEU A 154 -1.95 8.68 -8.92
CA LEU A 154 -2.20 10.11 -8.64
C LEU A 154 -1.83 11.03 -9.79
N GLY A 155 -1.16 10.53 -10.83
CA GLY A 155 -0.72 11.32 -11.96
C GLY A 155 0.38 12.34 -11.64
N VAL A 156 1.13 12.13 -10.56
CA VAL A 156 2.24 13.01 -10.17
C VAL A 156 3.40 12.82 -11.13
N SER A 157 3.90 13.90 -11.67
CA SER A 157 5.08 13.86 -12.53
C SER A 157 6.35 13.63 -11.73
N GLU A 158 7.15 12.63 -12.11
CA GLU A 158 8.46 12.31 -11.52
C GLU A 158 8.44 12.13 -9.98
N PRO A 159 7.56 11.28 -9.43
CA PRO A 159 7.58 11.01 -8.01
C PRO A 159 8.82 10.20 -7.64
N ILE A 160 9.39 10.50 -6.49
CA ILE A 160 10.48 9.70 -5.93
C ILE A 160 9.90 8.81 -4.84
N VAL A 161 10.02 7.49 -5.01
CA VAL A 161 9.66 6.51 -4.00
C VAL A 161 10.85 5.55 -3.83
N GLN A 162 11.51 5.66 -2.69
CA GLN A 162 12.73 4.90 -2.43
C GLN A 162 12.85 4.47 -0.97
N ARG A 163 13.53 3.34 -0.74
CA ARG A 163 13.85 2.86 0.60
C ARG A 163 14.92 3.74 1.26
N GLN A 164 14.72 4.08 2.52
CA GLN A 164 15.69 4.78 3.35
C GLN A 164 16.00 3.95 4.62
N GLY A 165 17.22 3.47 4.76
CA GLY A 165 17.60 2.64 5.89
C GLY A 165 16.96 1.24 5.85
N ARG A 166 16.56 0.71 7.03
CA ARG A 166 16.08 -0.66 7.17
C ARG A 166 14.57 -0.81 6.93
N ASP A 167 13.77 0.13 7.46
CA ASP A 167 12.33 0.04 7.61
C ASP A 167 11.57 1.29 7.16
N ARG A 168 12.27 2.25 6.55
CA ARG A 168 11.68 3.51 6.10
C ARG A 168 11.61 3.63 4.59
N ILE A 169 10.62 4.40 4.13
CA ILE A 169 10.40 4.73 2.72
C ILE A 169 10.20 6.25 2.61
N VAL A 170 10.97 6.86 1.73
CA VAL A 170 10.80 8.26 1.33
C VAL A 170 9.86 8.32 0.14
N VAL A 171 8.90 9.23 0.21
CA VAL A 171 8.00 9.57 -0.89
C VAL A 171 8.06 11.07 -1.13
N GLN A 172 8.48 11.48 -2.33
CA GLN A 172 8.47 12.87 -2.74
C GLN A 172 7.51 13.05 -3.91
N LEU A 173 6.64 14.03 -3.79
CA LEU A 173 5.59 14.34 -4.76
C LEU A 173 5.75 15.77 -5.25
N PRO A 174 6.56 16.00 -6.30
CA PRO A 174 6.71 17.33 -6.88
C PRO A 174 5.39 17.86 -7.41
N GLY A 175 5.13 19.16 -7.24
CA GLY A 175 3.93 19.84 -7.75
C GLY A 175 2.66 19.60 -6.93
N VAL A 176 2.61 18.63 -6.01
CA VAL A 176 1.44 18.37 -5.17
C VAL A 176 1.35 19.41 -4.07
N GLN A 177 0.21 20.11 -4.00
CA GLN A 177 -0.05 21.16 -3.00
C GLN A 177 -0.97 20.68 -1.88
N ASP A 178 -1.85 19.73 -2.15
CA ASP A 178 -2.78 19.16 -1.16
C ASP A 178 -2.13 17.95 -0.47
N THR A 179 -1.45 18.25 0.64
CA THR A 179 -0.82 17.24 1.50
C THR A 179 -1.83 16.27 2.11
N THR A 180 -3.03 16.76 2.43
CA THR A 180 -4.07 15.96 3.09
C THR A 180 -4.63 14.89 2.15
N ALA A 181 -4.91 15.26 0.89
CA ALA A 181 -5.35 14.30 -0.11
C ALA A 181 -4.26 13.28 -0.44
N ALA A 182 -3.00 13.73 -0.61
CA ALA A 182 -1.87 12.84 -0.83
C ALA A 182 -1.67 11.85 0.32
N LYS A 183 -1.68 12.34 1.56
CA LYS A 183 -1.56 11.53 2.78
C LYS A 183 -2.67 10.51 2.91
N LYS A 184 -3.91 10.89 2.60
CA LYS A 184 -5.07 10.01 2.62
C LYS A 184 -4.92 8.82 1.63
N ILE A 185 -4.38 9.06 0.44
CA ILE A 185 -4.20 8.02 -0.59
C ILE A 185 -2.99 7.13 -0.26
N ILE A 186 -1.86 7.74 0.10
CA ILE A 186 -0.62 7.03 0.42
C ILE A 186 -0.79 6.19 1.70
N GLY A 187 -1.39 6.75 2.75
CA GLY A 187 -1.48 6.14 4.07
C GLY A 187 -2.61 5.13 4.25
N LYS A 188 -3.63 5.11 3.37
CA LYS A 188 -4.74 4.16 3.51
C LYS A 188 -4.25 2.72 3.33
N THR A 189 -4.37 1.94 4.40
CA THR A 189 -4.22 0.49 4.38
C THR A 189 -5.60 -0.11 4.15
N ALA A 190 -6.02 -0.18 2.90
CA ALA A 190 -7.28 -0.80 2.56
C ALA A 190 -7.04 -2.11 1.82
N ASN A 191 -7.66 -3.17 2.30
CA ASN A 191 -7.69 -4.46 1.65
C ASN A 191 -9.13 -4.94 1.54
N LEU A 192 -9.41 -5.88 0.65
CA LEU A 192 -10.69 -6.57 0.58
C LEU A 192 -10.57 -8.02 1.00
N GLU A 193 -11.58 -8.51 1.69
CA GLU A 193 -11.78 -9.92 1.93
C GLU A 193 -13.15 -10.33 1.39
N PHE A 194 -13.17 -11.42 0.64
CA PHE A 194 -14.41 -12.03 0.14
C PHE A 194 -14.74 -13.23 1.00
N ARG A 195 -15.92 -13.19 1.64
CA ARG A 195 -16.37 -14.24 2.56
C ARG A 195 -17.84 -14.57 2.30
N MET A 196 -18.21 -15.86 2.44
CA MET A 196 -19.63 -16.24 2.37
C MET A 196 -20.37 -15.79 3.61
N GLU A 197 -21.65 -15.46 3.44
CA GLU A 197 -22.56 -15.28 4.57
C GLU A 197 -22.68 -16.58 5.36
N ALA A 198 -22.56 -16.49 6.68
CA ALA A 198 -22.67 -17.64 7.55
C ALA A 198 -24.12 -18.15 7.62
N SER A 199 -24.29 -19.46 7.63
CA SER A 199 -25.63 -20.04 7.91
C SER A 199 -26.10 -19.63 9.32
N SER A 200 -27.39 -19.43 9.49
CA SER A 200 -28.02 -19.16 10.79
C SER A 200 -27.72 -20.25 11.83
N THR A 201 -27.48 -21.49 11.37
CA THR A 201 -27.15 -22.66 12.19
C THR A 201 -25.64 -22.82 12.43
N ALA A 202 -24.80 -21.96 11.85
CA ALA A 202 -23.36 -22.07 11.99
C ALA A 202 -22.93 -21.80 13.44
N SER A 203 -21.97 -22.60 13.93
CA SER A 203 -21.37 -22.40 15.26
C SER A 203 -20.70 -21.02 15.34
N ARG A 204 -20.73 -20.39 16.51
CA ARG A 204 -20.03 -19.11 16.79
C ARG A 204 -18.54 -19.14 16.44
N LEU A 205 -17.92 -20.31 16.50
CA LEU A 205 -16.51 -20.48 16.13
C LEU A 205 -16.23 -20.35 14.62
N ARG A 206 -17.27 -20.53 13.78
CA ARG A 206 -17.16 -20.47 12.32
C ARG A 206 -17.64 -19.17 11.72
N LYS A 207 -18.27 -18.29 12.51
CA LYS A 207 -18.83 -17.03 12.05
C LYS A 207 -18.28 -15.84 12.82
N GLU A 208 -18.34 -14.70 12.21
CA GLU A 208 -17.94 -13.41 12.77
C GLU A 208 -18.89 -12.34 12.26
N SER A 209 -19.37 -11.48 13.18
CA SER A 209 -20.33 -10.42 12.85
C SER A 209 -19.60 -9.14 12.48
N PHE A 210 -20.01 -8.53 11.38
CA PHE A 210 -19.45 -7.26 10.89
C PHE A 210 -20.56 -6.26 10.65
N ALA A 211 -20.27 -4.98 10.95
CA ALA A 211 -21.15 -3.86 10.63
C ALA A 211 -21.03 -3.47 9.14
N PHE A 212 -22.08 -2.90 8.58
CA PHE A 212 -22.02 -2.32 7.25
C PHE A 212 -21.35 -0.95 7.28
N LYS A 213 -20.60 -0.62 6.22
CA LYS A 213 -19.97 0.69 6.07
C LYS A 213 -21.00 1.82 5.95
N ALA A 214 -22.11 1.54 5.28
CA ALA A 214 -23.22 2.48 5.10
C ALA A 214 -24.07 2.70 6.38
N SER A 215 -24.09 1.73 7.30
CA SER A 215 -24.88 1.80 8.53
C SER A 215 -24.28 0.90 9.63
N GLU A 216 -23.73 1.52 10.66
CA GLU A 216 -23.12 0.78 11.77
C GLU A 216 -24.13 -0.02 12.61
N LEU A 217 -25.40 0.33 12.51
CA LEU A 217 -26.50 -0.38 13.21
C LEU A 217 -26.88 -1.70 12.53
N GLN A 218 -26.53 -1.86 11.25
CA GLN A 218 -26.79 -3.08 10.52
C GLN A 218 -25.54 -3.96 10.57
N THR A 219 -25.74 -5.23 10.94
CA THR A 219 -24.68 -6.23 10.99
C THR A 219 -25.07 -7.47 10.21
N ALA A 220 -24.09 -8.19 9.69
CA ALA A 220 -24.29 -9.52 9.12
C ALA A 220 -23.18 -10.46 9.56
N ASP A 221 -23.54 -11.73 9.69
CA ASP A 221 -22.62 -12.80 10.07
C ASP A 221 -21.97 -13.38 8.81
N LEU A 222 -20.65 -13.32 8.72
CA LEU A 222 -19.89 -13.95 7.64
C LEU A 222 -19.08 -15.14 8.17
N GLU A 223 -18.76 -16.06 7.28
CA GLU A 223 -17.85 -17.16 7.60
C GLU A 223 -16.44 -16.60 7.85
N ARG A 224 -15.72 -17.21 8.81
CA ARG A 224 -14.32 -16.78 9.10
C ARG A 224 -13.36 -17.07 7.95
N THR A 225 -13.72 -18.02 7.10
CA THR A 225 -12.88 -18.40 5.95
C THR A 225 -12.91 -17.31 4.90
N VAL A 226 -11.73 -16.78 4.58
CA VAL A 226 -11.53 -15.85 3.46
C VAL A 226 -11.41 -16.68 2.19
N ILE A 227 -12.25 -16.40 1.20
CA ILE A 227 -12.25 -17.08 -0.11
C ILE A 227 -11.17 -16.49 -1.01
N VAL A 228 -11.14 -15.14 -1.07
CA VAL A 228 -10.19 -14.35 -1.85
C VAL A 228 -9.85 -13.11 -1.05
N SER A 229 -8.58 -12.71 -1.06
CA SER A 229 -8.11 -11.43 -0.53
C SER A 229 -7.85 -10.43 -1.66
N GLY A 230 -7.73 -9.15 -1.30
CA GLY A 230 -7.42 -8.09 -2.26
C GLY A 230 -6.07 -8.25 -2.97
N ASP A 231 -5.17 -9.07 -2.45
CA ASP A 231 -3.87 -9.35 -3.08
C ASP A 231 -4.02 -10.07 -4.42
N SER A 232 -5.13 -10.79 -4.61
CA SER A 232 -5.47 -11.44 -5.88
C SER A 232 -6.10 -10.49 -6.92
N VAL A 233 -6.31 -9.22 -6.59
CA VAL A 233 -6.87 -8.23 -7.52
C VAL A 233 -5.77 -7.76 -8.46
N THR A 234 -5.95 -8.00 -9.76
CA THR A 234 -5.02 -7.55 -10.81
C THR A 234 -5.45 -6.22 -11.44
N ASN A 235 -6.75 -5.95 -11.45
CA ASN A 235 -7.30 -4.70 -11.96
C ASN A 235 -8.60 -4.34 -11.27
N ALA A 236 -8.85 -3.05 -11.11
CA ALA A 236 -10.10 -2.51 -10.60
C ALA A 236 -10.43 -1.20 -11.33
N SER A 237 -11.68 -1.04 -11.77
CA SER A 237 -12.15 0.16 -12.47
C SER A 237 -13.54 0.54 -12.01
N THR A 238 -13.83 1.83 -12.01
CA THR A 238 -15.16 2.34 -11.71
C THR A 238 -16.09 2.20 -12.91
N GLY A 239 -17.37 2.07 -12.65
CA GLY A 239 -18.42 2.08 -13.64
C GLY A 239 -19.76 2.47 -13.02
N PHE A 240 -20.80 2.43 -13.81
CA PHE A 240 -22.18 2.59 -13.36
C PHE A 240 -22.98 1.36 -13.78
N ASP A 241 -23.91 0.95 -12.93
CA ASP A 241 -24.84 -0.11 -13.29
C ASP A 241 -25.95 0.41 -14.23
N GLU A 242 -26.86 -0.46 -14.64
CA GLU A 242 -27.98 -0.12 -15.53
C GLU A 242 -28.95 0.91 -14.91
N SER A 243 -28.92 1.06 -13.60
CA SER A 243 -29.73 2.01 -12.82
C SER A 243 -28.99 3.32 -12.51
N GLY A 244 -27.74 3.47 -12.98
CA GLY A 244 -26.90 4.64 -12.75
C GLY A 244 -26.21 4.69 -11.39
N PHE A 245 -26.23 3.61 -10.61
CA PHE A 245 -25.51 3.54 -9.35
C PHE A 245 -24.03 3.19 -9.56
N PRO A 246 -23.12 3.77 -8.75
CA PRO A 246 -21.71 3.47 -8.83
C PRO A 246 -21.41 1.99 -8.57
N GLN A 247 -20.53 1.43 -9.38
CA GLN A 247 -20.00 0.07 -9.20
C GLN A 247 -18.49 0.04 -9.39
N VAL A 248 -17.85 -0.99 -8.86
CA VAL A 248 -16.44 -1.29 -9.10
C VAL A 248 -16.34 -2.63 -9.82
N ASN A 249 -15.76 -2.61 -11.01
CA ASN A 249 -15.43 -3.81 -11.77
C ASN A 249 -14.09 -4.32 -11.31
N ILE A 250 -13.99 -5.60 -10.98
CA ILE A 250 -12.79 -6.23 -10.43
C ILE A 250 -12.37 -7.37 -11.33
N THR A 251 -11.06 -7.44 -11.56
CA THR A 251 -10.41 -8.58 -12.21
C THR A 251 -9.42 -9.19 -11.23
N LEU A 252 -9.53 -10.51 -11.02
CA LEU A 252 -8.64 -11.30 -10.19
C LEU A 252 -7.56 -11.97 -11.03
N ASP A 253 -6.50 -12.39 -10.37
CA ASP A 253 -5.55 -13.34 -10.92
C ASP A 253 -6.19 -14.73 -11.11
N MET A 254 -5.46 -15.64 -11.75
CA MET A 254 -5.97 -16.97 -12.05
C MET A 254 -6.25 -17.79 -10.78
N GLN A 255 -5.47 -17.60 -9.72
CA GLN A 255 -5.63 -18.33 -8.46
C GLN A 255 -6.85 -17.84 -7.69
N GLY A 256 -7.02 -16.51 -7.54
CA GLY A 256 -8.19 -15.90 -6.91
C GLY A 256 -9.48 -16.23 -7.66
N GLY A 257 -9.44 -16.19 -9.01
CA GLY A 257 -10.56 -16.58 -9.86
C GLY A 257 -10.98 -18.04 -9.64
N ARG A 258 -10.03 -18.98 -9.55
CA ARG A 258 -10.31 -20.41 -9.26
C ARG A 258 -10.89 -20.60 -7.86
N SER A 259 -10.36 -19.89 -6.86
CA SER A 259 -10.87 -19.94 -5.48
C SER A 259 -12.30 -19.43 -5.40
N LEU A 260 -12.59 -18.30 -6.06
CA LEU A 260 -13.92 -17.73 -6.12
C LEU A 260 -14.89 -18.62 -6.89
N GLN A 261 -14.47 -19.19 -8.01
CA GLN A 261 -15.24 -20.16 -8.79
C GLN A 261 -15.61 -21.38 -7.95
N LYS A 262 -14.64 -21.99 -7.28
CA LYS A 262 -14.86 -23.14 -6.39
C LYS A 262 -15.84 -22.81 -5.27
N ALA A 263 -15.69 -21.67 -4.63
CA ALA A 263 -16.57 -21.23 -3.55
C ALA A 263 -18.01 -20.94 -4.02
N THR A 264 -18.19 -20.41 -5.23
CA THR A 264 -19.50 -20.04 -5.75
C THR A 264 -20.25 -21.18 -6.45
N THR A 265 -19.54 -22.19 -6.99
CA THR A 265 -20.14 -23.34 -7.70
C THR A 265 -21.15 -24.12 -6.83
N GLY A 266 -20.88 -24.28 -5.54
CA GLY A 266 -21.81 -24.97 -4.62
C GLY A 266 -22.71 -24.02 -3.80
N ASN A 267 -22.68 -22.72 -4.06
CA ASN A 267 -23.28 -21.70 -3.19
C ASN A 267 -24.11 -20.65 -3.97
N ILE A 268 -24.65 -21.04 -5.13
CA ILE A 268 -25.61 -20.18 -5.87
C ILE A 268 -26.84 -19.97 -4.99
N GLY A 269 -27.31 -18.72 -4.91
CA GLY A 269 -28.41 -18.29 -4.05
C GLY A 269 -27.98 -17.88 -2.62
N ARG A 270 -26.76 -18.21 -2.17
CA ARG A 270 -26.19 -17.66 -0.91
C ARG A 270 -25.63 -16.27 -1.15
N ARG A 271 -25.45 -15.51 -0.06
CA ARG A 271 -24.87 -14.17 -0.15
C ARG A 271 -23.35 -14.22 0.02
N LEU A 272 -22.66 -13.43 -0.80
CA LEU A 272 -21.23 -13.18 -0.73
C LEU A 272 -21.01 -11.80 -0.15
N GLY A 273 -20.30 -11.74 0.96
CA GLY A 273 -19.91 -10.51 1.62
C GLY A 273 -18.55 -10.01 1.11
N VAL A 274 -18.48 -8.72 0.84
CA VAL A 274 -17.24 -7.99 0.54
C VAL A 274 -16.91 -7.14 1.75
N LEU A 275 -15.85 -7.52 2.48
CA LEU A 275 -15.35 -6.77 3.62
C LEU A 275 -14.25 -5.82 3.19
N PHE A 276 -14.39 -4.59 3.62
CA PHE A 276 -13.34 -3.59 3.62
C PHE A 276 -12.54 -3.72 4.90
N VAL A 277 -11.28 -4.01 4.77
CA VAL A 277 -10.34 -4.17 5.89
C VAL A 277 -9.43 -2.97 5.91
N GLU A 278 -9.55 -2.14 6.93
CA GLU A 278 -8.76 -0.92 7.09
C GLU A 278 -7.96 -1.00 8.39
N GLN A 279 -6.67 -0.70 8.31
CA GLN A 279 -5.88 -0.54 9.54
C GLN A 279 -5.92 0.92 9.96
N LYS A 280 -6.32 1.13 11.20
CA LYS A 280 -6.42 2.44 11.86
C LYS A 280 -5.53 2.48 13.08
N SER A 281 -5.11 3.66 13.48
CA SER A 281 -4.42 3.88 14.75
C SER A 281 -5.35 4.62 15.70
N ARG A 282 -5.47 4.13 16.92
CA ARG A 282 -6.11 4.83 18.02
C ARG A 282 -5.03 5.46 18.89
N SER A 283 -5.16 6.75 19.14
CA SER A 283 -4.30 7.42 20.11
C SER A 283 -4.86 7.19 21.51
N GLU A 284 -4.10 6.52 22.36
CA GLU A 284 -4.42 6.33 23.77
C GLU A 284 -3.39 7.08 24.61
N ILE A 285 -3.85 7.77 25.64
CA ILE A 285 -2.95 8.43 26.61
C ILE A 285 -2.53 7.34 27.59
N VAL A 286 -1.26 6.99 27.58
CA VAL A 286 -0.64 6.04 28.49
C VAL A 286 0.32 6.78 29.40
N ILE A 287 0.29 6.45 30.69
CA ILE A 287 1.24 7.01 31.65
C ILE A 287 2.48 6.11 31.63
N ASN A 288 3.64 6.68 31.29
CA ASN A 288 4.91 5.94 31.30
C ASN A 288 5.38 5.66 32.75
N ASP A 289 6.41 4.83 32.91
CA ASP A 289 6.99 4.47 34.21
C ASP A 289 7.55 5.69 34.98
N GLN A 290 7.67 6.83 34.33
CA GLN A 290 8.11 8.12 34.92
C GLN A 290 6.96 9.01 35.32
N GLY A 291 5.70 8.58 35.10
CA GLY A 291 4.49 9.35 35.44
C GLY A 291 4.11 10.42 34.43
N GLU A 292 4.69 10.42 33.24
CA GLU A 292 4.38 11.36 32.17
C GLU A 292 3.30 10.79 31.23
N GLU A 293 2.37 11.64 30.81
CA GLU A 293 1.36 11.28 29.81
C GLU A 293 2.01 11.23 28.42
N ILE A 294 2.09 10.05 27.83
CA ILE A 294 2.52 9.85 26.44
C ILE A 294 1.32 9.42 25.59
N ILE A 295 1.26 9.94 24.37
CA ILE A 295 0.26 9.51 23.38
C ILE A 295 0.83 8.29 22.67
N GLU A 296 0.33 7.11 23.02
CA GLU A 296 0.65 5.88 22.30
C GLU A 296 -0.34 5.65 21.17
N GLN A 297 0.15 5.34 19.98
CA GLN A 297 -0.68 4.99 18.83
C GLN A 297 -0.76 3.47 18.71
N THR A 298 -1.88 2.91 19.14
CA THR A 298 -2.15 1.47 19.03
C THR A 298 -2.84 1.17 17.69
N PRO A 299 -2.23 0.41 16.79
CA PRO A 299 -2.86 0.02 15.54
C PRO A 299 -3.98 -1.00 15.81
N TYR A 300 -5.11 -0.82 15.14
CA TYR A 300 -6.21 -1.80 15.14
C TYR A 300 -6.77 -1.98 13.74
N THR A 301 -7.31 -3.17 13.48
CA THR A 301 -7.93 -3.49 12.20
C THR A 301 -9.43 -3.32 12.28
N GLU A 302 -9.98 -2.40 11.50
CA GLU A 302 -11.41 -2.23 11.34
C GLU A 302 -11.89 -2.99 10.11
N LYS A 303 -12.94 -3.81 10.26
CA LYS A 303 -13.55 -4.57 9.17
C LYS A 303 -15.02 -4.18 9.04
N LYS A 304 -15.42 -3.70 7.87
CA LYS A 304 -16.81 -3.31 7.57
C LYS A 304 -17.28 -3.92 6.26
N ILE A 305 -18.54 -4.33 6.21
CA ILE A 305 -19.15 -4.85 4.99
C ILE A 305 -19.44 -3.67 4.05
N ILE A 306 -18.91 -3.71 2.83
CA ILE A 306 -19.25 -2.76 1.77
C ILE A 306 -20.47 -3.25 1.01
N SER A 307 -20.48 -4.53 0.68
CA SER A 307 -21.54 -5.16 -0.12
C SER A 307 -21.82 -6.56 0.38
N LEU A 308 -23.09 -6.94 0.37
CA LEU A 308 -23.56 -8.28 0.66
C LEU A 308 -24.55 -8.66 -0.44
N ALA A 309 -24.05 -9.29 -1.49
CA ALA A 309 -24.80 -9.57 -2.71
C ALA A 309 -25.05 -11.08 -2.89
N THR A 310 -26.22 -11.42 -3.42
CA THR A 310 -26.56 -12.81 -3.73
C THR A 310 -25.78 -13.30 -4.93
N VAL A 311 -25.14 -14.46 -4.82
CA VAL A 311 -24.45 -15.15 -5.90
C VAL A 311 -25.49 -15.66 -6.90
N GLN A 312 -25.63 -14.99 -8.04
CA GLN A 312 -26.61 -15.35 -9.08
C GLN A 312 -26.08 -16.41 -10.05
N ALA A 313 -24.76 -16.40 -10.25
CA ALA A 313 -24.06 -17.35 -11.14
C ALA A 313 -22.68 -17.66 -10.57
N VAL A 314 -22.05 -18.71 -11.10
CA VAL A 314 -20.66 -19.03 -10.75
C VAL A 314 -19.75 -17.87 -11.18
N LEU A 315 -19.04 -17.30 -10.21
CA LEU A 315 -18.13 -16.17 -10.44
C LEU A 315 -16.75 -16.71 -10.88
N GLY A 316 -16.14 -16.01 -11.83
CA GLY A 316 -14.80 -16.32 -12.33
C GLY A 316 -13.77 -15.28 -11.95
N THR A 317 -12.87 -14.98 -12.89
CA THR A 317 -11.81 -13.98 -12.70
C THR A 317 -12.30 -12.54 -12.78
N SER A 318 -13.48 -12.27 -13.34
CA SER A 318 -14.03 -10.92 -13.46
C SER A 318 -15.44 -10.85 -12.89
N PHE A 319 -15.69 -9.86 -12.06
CA PHE A 319 -16.99 -9.59 -11.45
C PHE A 319 -17.12 -8.11 -11.07
N ARG A 320 -18.31 -7.72 -10.62
CA ARG A 320 -18.59 -6.34 -10.19
C ARG A 320 -19.11 -6.31 -8.77
N ILE A 321 -18.73 -5.26 -8.05
CA ILE A 321 -19.25 -4.93 -6.72
C ILE A 321 -20.20 -3.74 -6.90
N THR A 322 -21.42 -3.88 -6.45
CA THR A 322 -22.44 -2.82 -6.38
C THR A 322 -22.66 -2.39 -4.95
N GLY A 323 -23.30 -1.24 -4.73
CA GLY A 323 -23.57 -0.72 -3.39
C GLY A 323 -22.37 -0.09 -2.71
N VAL A 324 -21.44 0.46 -3.48
CA VAL A 324 -20.17 1.03 -3.02
C VAL A 324 -20.32 2.45 -2.45
N GLY A 325 -21.54 2.99 -2.43
CA GLY A 325 -21.82 4.36 -1.97
C GLY A 325 -21.74 5.40 -3.09
N THR A 326 -20.99 6.47 -2.89
CA THR A 326 -20.85 7.57 -3.84
C THR A 326 -19.87 7.24 -4.98
N PRO A 327 -19.94 7.93 -6.15
CA PRO A 327 -18.96 7.77 -7.23
C PRO A 327 -17.51 7.99 -6.77
N GLN A 328 -17.33 8.90 -5.82
CA GLN A 328 -16.02 9.19 -5.26
C GLN A 328 -15.48 8.03 -4.40
N GLU A 329 -16.33 7.41 -3.59
CA GLU A 329 -15.97 6.22 -2.80
C GLU A 329 -15.67 5.03 -3.72
N ALA A 330 -16.42 4.85 -4.81
CA ALA A 330 -16.13 3.84 -5.81
C ALA A 330 -14.77 4.08 -6.49
N SER A 331 -14.46 5.35 -6.81
CA SER A 331 -13.16 5.72 -7.40
C SER A 331 -11.99 5.49 -6.44
N GLU A 332 -12.13 5.91 -5.18
CA GLU A 332 -11.12 5.64 -4.15
C GLU A 332 -10.90 4.13 -3.95
N LEU A 333 -12.00 3.36 -3.91
CA LEU A 333 -11.90 1.91 -3.74
C LEU A 333 -11.20 1.24 -4.94
N ALA A 334 -11.58 1.61 -6.16
CA ALA A 334 -10.94 1.08 -7.36
C ALA A 334 -9.45 1.41 -7.42
N LEU A 335 -9.07 2.66 -7.06
CA LEU A 335 -7.67 3.08 -6.98
C LEU A 335 -6.89 2.27 -5.94
N LEU A 336 -7.43 2.11 -4.74
CA LEU A 336 -6.77 1.34 -3.67
C LEU A 336 -6.58 -0.13 -4.05
N LEU A 337 -7.59 -0.72 -4.69
CA LEU A 337 -7.52 -2.11 -5.16
C LEU A 337 -6.50 -2.30 -6.27
N ARG A 338 -6.49 -1.40 -7.28
CA ARG A 338 -5.55 -1.45 -8.40
C ARG A 338 -4.11 -1.22 -7.95
N ALA A 339 -3.90 -0.29 -7.01
CA ALA A 339 -2.58 0.00 -6.46
C ALA A 339 -2.05 -1.09 -5.51
N GLY A 340 -2.93 -1.98 -5.05
CA GLY A 340 -2.60 -3.09 -4.15
C GLY A 340 -2.67 -2.75 -2.67
N ALA A 341 -2.72 -3.81 -1.87
CA ALA A 341 -2.67 -3.71 -0.41
C ALA A 341 -1.23 -3.44 0.08
N LEU A 342 -1.12 -2.77 1.22
CA LEU A 342 0.15 -2.67 1.93
C LEU A 342 0.41 -3.98 2.68
N ALA A 343 1.61 -4.52 2.55
CA ALA A 343 2.02 -5.74 3.24
C ALA A 343 2.14 -5.53 4.76
N ALA A 344 2.43 -4.30 5.16
CA ALA A 344 2.46 -3.86 6.55
C ALA A 344 1.96 -2.42 6.68
N PRO A 345 1.39 -2.04 7.84
CA PRO A 345 1.04 -0.66 8.12
C PRO A 345 2.27 0.24 8.05
N MET A 346 2.03 1.53 7.82
CA MET A 346 3.09 2.53 7.83
C MET A 346 2.66 3.73 8.67
N LYS A 347 3.64 4.31 9.36
CA LYS A 347 3.47 5.55 10.13
C LYS A 347 4.19 6.69 9.41
N PHE A 348 3.56 7.87 9.37
CA PHE A 348 4.22 9.08 8.89
C PHE A 348 5.15 9.59 10.00
N VAL A 349 6.46 9.52 9.76
CA VAL A 349 7.49 9.97 10.70
C VAL A 349 7.81 11.44 10.49
N GLU A 350 7.88 11.85 9.21
CA GLU A 350 8.15 13.22 8.83
C GLU A 350 7.25 13.63 7.67
N GLU A 351 6.75 14.84 7.73
CA GLU A 351 5.99 15.49 6.67
C GLU A 351 6.57 16.90 6.47
N ARG A 352 7.05 17.16 5.26
CA ARG A 352 7.58 18.45 4.89
C ARG A 352 6.93 18.92 3.59
N THR A 353 6.38 20.13 3.62
CA THR A 353 5.81 20.77 2.45
C THR A 353 6.73 21.88 1.97
N VAL A 354 7.10 21.82 0.70
CA VAL A 354 7.84 22.91 0.03
C VAL A 354 6.83 23.70 -0.79
N GLY A 355 6.63 24.96 -0.37
CA GLY A 355 5.68 25.83 -1.08
C GLY A 355 6.18 26.17 -2.49
N PRO A 356 5.28 26.34 -3.47
CA PRO A 356 5.65 26.66 -4.85
C PRO A 356 6.30 28.04 -4.98
N SER A 357 6.10 28.94 -4.01
CA SER A 357 6.77 30.24 -3.96
C SER A 357 8.28 30.12 -3.73
N LEU A 358 8.72 29.19 -2.86
CA LEU A 358 10.13 28.91 -2.63
C LEU A 358 10.80 28.30 -3.86
N GLY A 359 10.13 27.39 -4.56
CA GLY A 359 10.60 26.82 -5.81
C GLY A 359 10.79 27.90 -6.89
N LYS A 360 9.81 28.79 -7.05
CA LYS A 360 9.87 29.89 -8.02
C LYS A 360 11.03 30.86 -7.70
N GLU A 361 11.20 31.22 -6.43
CA GLU A 361 12.31 32.08 -5.99
C GLU A 361 13.68 31.41 -6.26
N ASN A 362 13.81 30.13 -5.98
CA ASN A 362 15.03 29.36 -6.28
C ASN A 362 15.33 29.31 -7.77
N ILE A 363 14.31 29.13 -8.62
CA ILE A 363 14.46 29.17 -10.09
C ILE A 363 14.92 30.56 -10.55
N GLU A 364 14.30 31.64 -10.05
CA GLU A 364 14.68 33.00 -10.42
C GLU A 364 16.12 33.34 -10.01
N LEU A 365 16.52 33.01 -8.78
CA LEU A 365 17.87 33.20 -8.27
C LEU A 365 18.89 32.34 -9.03
N GLY A 366 18.57 31.07 -9.28
CA GLY A 366 19.40 30.15 -10.04
C GLY A 366 19.59 30.64 -11.48
N MET A 367 18.51 31.00 -12.17
CA MET A 367 18.56 31.53 -13.54
C MET A 367 19.36 32.83 -13.62
N ARG A 368 19.17 33.72 -12.66
CA ARG A 368 19.95 34.99 -12.59
C ARG A 368 21.44 34.71 -12.40
N SER A 369 21.81 33.76 -11.54
CA SER A 369 23.20 33.39 -11.30
C SER A 369 23.83 32.75 -12.52
N ILE A 370 23.12 31.87 -13.21
CA ILE A 370 23.56 31.23 -14.47
C ILE A 370 23.78 32.30 -15.56
N MET A 371 22.83 33.26 -15.71
CA MET A 371 22.95 34.32 -16.68
C MET A 371 24.17 35.21 -16.40
N ILE A 372 24.39 35.61 -15.14
CA ILE A 372 25.56 36.41 -14.75
C ILE A 372 26.87 35.65 -15.02
N GLY A 373 26.93 34.38 -14.60
CA GLY A 373 28.10 33.53 -14.82
C GLY A 373 28.39 33.31 -16.32
N PHE A 374 27.35 33.03 -17.10
CA PHE A 374 27.47 32.87 -18.55
C PHE A 374 27.96 34.15 -19.22
N LEU A 375 27.40 35.29 -18.89
CA LEU A 375 27.84 36.59 -19.42
C LEU A 375 29.30 36.91 -19.07
N ALA A 376 29.72 36.61 -17.84
CA ALA A 376 31.09 36.79 -17.40
C ALA A 376 32.07 35.93 -18.23
N VAL A 377 31.71 34.66 -18.52
CA VAL A 377 32.51 33.78 -19.39
C VAL A 377 32.55 34.31 -20.81
N VAL A 378 31.45 34.75 -21.39
CA VAL A 378 31.37 35.33 -22.73
C VAL A 378 32.28 36.57 -22.86
N ILE A 379 32.23 37.48 -21.87
CA ILE A 379 33.03 38.69 -21.81
C ILE A 379 34.53 38.32 -21.70
N PHE A 380 34.87 37.41 -20.78
CA PHE A 380 36.24 36.97 -20.59
C PHE A 380 36.84 36.35 -21.86
N MET A 381 36.11 35.45 -22.51
CA MET A 381 36.53 34.81 -23.74
C MET A 381 36.74 35.82 -24.87
N PHE A 382 35.86 36.82 -25.00
CA PHE A 382 35.99 37.88 -25.99
C PHE A 382 37.18 38.78 -25.68
N ALA A 383 37.38 39.20 -24.43
CA ALA A 383 38.50 40.07 -24.04
C ALA A 383 39.85 39.40 -24.17
N TYR A 384 39.99 38.12 -23.81
CA TYR A 384 41.26 37.40 -23.81
C TYR A 384 41.61 36.84 -25.20
N TYR A 385 40.65 36.19 -25.89
CA TYR A 385 40.88 35.51 -27.16
C TYR A 385 40.51 36.33 -28.42
N ARG A 386 39.93 37.54 -28.23
CA ARG A 386 39.49 38.43 -29.29
C ARG A 386 38.63 37.71 -30.34
N TRP A 387 39.02 37.68 -31.62
CA TRP A 387 38.27 37.04 -32.71
C TRP A 387 38.09 35.51 -32.54
N PHE A 388 39.04 34.82 -31.98
CA PHE A 388 38.89 33.41 -31.63
C PHE A 388 37.92 33.21 -30.50
N GLY A 389 37.81 34.17 -29.56
CA GLY A 389 36.76 34.16 -28.50
C GLY A 389 35.35 34.26 -29.04
N LEU A 390 35.13 34.93 -30.16
CA LEU A 390 33.84 34.97 -30.83
C LEU A 390 33.41 33.56 -31.31
N ALA A 391 34.33 32.86 -32.00
CA ALA A 391 34.04 31.51 -32.44
C ALA A 391 33.81 30.53 -31.29
N ALA A 392 34.57 30.65 -30.18
CA ALA A 392 34.37 29.86 -28.97
C ALA A 392 33.04 30.14 -28.29
N ASN A 393 32.61 31.40 -28.19
CA ASN A 393 31.34 31.81 -27.66
C ASN A 393 30.18 31.26 -28.51
N LEU A 394 30.29 31.29 -29.84
CA LEU A 394 29.25 30.71 -30.70
C LEU A 394 29.12 29.20 -30.50
N ALA A 395 30.27 28.51 -30.39
CA ALA A 395 30.29 27.08 -30.08
C ALA A 395 29.64 26.78 -28.68
N LEU A 396 29.93 27.61 -27.67
CA LEU A 396 29.36 27.48 -26.33
C LEU A 396 27.82 27.64 -26.33
N ILE A 397 27.32 28.68 -27.04
CA ILE A 397 25.88 28.90 -27.18
C ILE A 397 25.22 27.74 -27.93
N SER A 398 25.83 27.30 -29.04
CA SER A 398 25.31 26.15 -29.79
C SER A 398 25.28 24.88 -28.96
N ASN A 399 26.33 24.63 -28.17
CA ASN A 399 26.36 23.48 -27.25
C ASN A 399 25.26 23.55 -26.19
N LEU A 400 25.01 24.72 -25.60
CA LEU A 400 23.93 24.91 -24.61
C LEU A 400 22.57 24.62 -25.23
N ILE A 401 22.31 25.11 -26.44
CA ILE A 401 21.05 24.86 -27.17
C ILE A 401 20.89 23.36 -27.46
N LEU A 402 22.00 22.70 -27.95
CA LEU A 402 21.96 21.29 -28.26
C LEU A 402 21.72 20.43 -27.03
N ILE A 403 22.38 20.71 -25.88
CA ILE A 403 22.21 19.98 -24.65
C ILE A 403 20.74 20.12 -24.15
N THR A 404 20.22 21.37 -24.12
CA THR A 404 18.84 21.62 -23.68
C THR A 404 17.83 20.95 -24.60
N GLY A 405 18.03 21.01 -25.91
CA GLY A 405 17.18 20.32 -26.89
C GLY A 405 17.25 18.80 -26.76
N PHE A 406 18.41 18.24 -26.52
CA PHE A 406 18.61 16.81 -26.34
C PHE A 406 17.93 16.32 -25.02
N MET A 407 18.11 17.06 -23.93
CA MET A 407 17.41 16.75 -22.65
C MET A 407 15.89 16.81 -22.82
N SER A 408 15.37 17.82 -23.53
CA SER A 408 13.94 17.94 -23.82
C SER A 408 13.39 16.76 -24.66
N LEU A 409 14.15 16.26 -25.62
CA LEU A 409 13.79 15.11 -26.44
C LEU A 409 13.84 13.79 -25.68
N LEU A 410 14.74 13.66 -24.72
CA LEU A 410 14.81 12.49 -23.83
C LEU A 410 13.77 12.52 -22.71
N GLY A 411 13.12 13.65 -22.50
CA GLY A 411 12.16 13.83 -21.40
C GLY A 411 12.82 13.84 -20.01
N ALA A 412 14.07 14.31 -19.93
CA ALA A 412 14.89 14.33 -18.71
C ALA A 412 14.72 15.65 -17.94
#